data_6ff242d1d66bcbaf5edc2849c850c47a
#
_entry.id   6ff242d1d66bcbaf5edc2849c850c47a
#
_cell.length_a   1.000
_cell.length_b   1.000
_cell.length_c   1.000
_cell.angle_alpha   90.00
_cell.angle_beta   90.00
_cell.angle_gamma   90.00
#
_symmetry.space_group_name_H-M   'P 1'
#
loop_
_entity.id
_entity.type
_entity.pdbx_description
1 polymer ?
#
loop_
_entity_poly.entity_id
_entity_poly.type
_entity_poly.pdbx_seq_one_letter_code
_entity_poly.pdbx_strand_id
1 'polypeptide(L)'
;MQLVAAELVEGREILPGQWLQTFHAPALTVGSRAGQFVHIRPGDFSGLILRRPFSLNTVDRASGTITIHYRAVGRGTDWFTRLRIGDRVDMLGPLGQPFEVDPHSRHLLLIAGGLGIAGVRMLADDALRAGREVTLLFGAAKATEVYPSNLLPDEVEYIVATDDGSLGHAGFVTELVPAYEGWADQAFACGPAPMLAALARLAAGRGARLGVASLGRKPGGGSAKAAARTATPGSPAARRKAFLQVSMEQNMGCAVGACLGCVVMDARGAPQRVCREGPVFASDELDWEAGW
;
A
#
# COMPACT_ATOMS: atom_id res chain seq x y z
N MET A 1 16.89 4.00 7.12
CA MET A 1 16.99 4.90 5.94
C MET A 1 18.45 5.04 5.55
N GLN A 2 18.79 4.72 4.30
CA GLN A 2 20.14 4.79 3.73
C GLN A 2 20.05 5.35 2.31
N LEU A 3 21.12 6.01 1.88
CA LEU A 3 21.30 6.46 0.50
C LEU A 3 22.29 5.53 -0.17
N VAL A 4 21.89 4.91 -1.28
CA VAL A 4 22.73 3.94 -2.01
C VAL A 4 22.72 4.20 -3.51
N ALA A 5 23.78 3.76 -4.19
CA ALA A 5 23.80 3.62 -5.64
C ALA A 5 23.28 2.22 -5.98
N ALA A 6 22.00 2.13 -6.40
CA ALA A 6 21.33 0.89 -6.74
C ALA A 6 21.51 0.58 -8.23
N GLU A 7 21.91 -0.63 -8.58
CA GLU A 7 22.17 -1.06 -9.95
C GLU A 7 20.92 -1.74 -10.54
N LEU A 8 20.47 -1.30 -11.72
CA LEU A 8 19.39 -1.96 -12.45
C LEU A 8 19.87 -3.33 -12.96
N VAL A 9 19.21 -4.39 -12.50
CA VAL A 9 19.53 -5.78 -12.90
C VAL A 9 18.47 -6.41 -13.79
N GLU A 10 17.24 -5.91 -13.76
CA GLU A 10 16.15 -6.32 -14.63
C GLU A 10 15.19 -5.16 -14.87
N GLY A 11 14.67 -5.03 -16.08
CA GLY A 11 13.65 -4.04 -16.44
C GLY A 11 12.79 -4.54 -17.58
N ARG A 12 11.45 -4.46 -17.41
CA ARG A 12 10.50 -4.84 -18.47
C ARG A 12 9.21 -4.05 -18.37
N GLU A 13 8.62 -3.79 -19.50
CA GLU A 13 7.25 -3.33 -19.61
C GLU A 13 6.30 -4.53 -19.46
N ILE A 14 5.33 -4.45 -18.54
CA ILE A 14 4.39 -5.54 -18.25
C ILE A 14 2.98 -5.27 -18.80
N LEU A 15 2.64 -4.00 -18.95
CA LEU A 15 1.43 -3.48 -19.55
C LEU A 15 1.78 -2.16 -20.26
N PRO A 16 1.03 -1.66 -21.22
CA PRO A 16 1.33 -0.41 -21.91
C PRO A 16 1.62 0.74 -20.95
N GLY A 17 2.84 1.24 -20.96
CA GLY A 17 3.34 2.29 -20.09
C GLY A 17 3.61 1.86 -18.63
N GLN A 18 3.42 0.60 -18.26
CA GLN A 18 3.69 0.10 -16.90
C GLN A 18 4.92 -0.80 -16.87
N TRP A 19 5.80 -0.50 -15.96
CA TRP A 19 7.14 -1.09 -15.88
C TRP A 19 7.38 -1.76 -14.52
N LEU A 20 8.03 -2.93 -14.57
CA LEU A 20 8.73 -3.51 -13.42
C LEU A 20 10.23 -3.30 -13.62
N GLN A 21 10.89 -2.76 -12.61
CA GLN A 21 12.34 -2.61 -12.58
C GLN A 21 12.89 -3.13 -11.27
N THR A 22 13.88 -4.01 -11.37
CA THR A 22 14.56 -4.66 -10.23
C THR A 22 15.96 -4.10 -10.10
N PHE A 23 16.28 -3.63 -8.90
CA PHE A 23 17.57 -3.02 -8.57
C PHE A 23 18.29 -3.86 -7.51
N HIS A 24 19.58 -4.08 -7.70
CA HIS A 24 20.47 -4.64 -6.68
C HIS A 24 20.81 -3.52 -5.68
N ALA A 25 20.29 -3.66 -4.46
CA ALA A 25 20.41 -2.68 -3.39
C ALA A 25 20.40 -3.38 -2.00
N PRO A 26 21.34 -4.27 -1.70
CA PRO A 26 21.30 -5.18 -0.55
C PRO A 26 21.18 -4.44 0.78
N ALA A 27 21.79 -3.27 0.92
CA ALA A 27 21.67 -2.45 2.13
C ALA A 27 20.23 -1.97 2.42
N LEU A 28 19.40 -1.84 1.39
CA LEU A 28 17.99 -1.44 1.55
C LEU A 28 17.04 -2.62 1.76
N THR A 29 17.43 -3.84 1.40
CA THR A 29 16.59 -5.03 1.63
C THR A 29 16.51 -5.41 3.11
N VAL A 30 17.58 -5.12 3.86
CA VAL A 30 17.62 -5.37 5.31
C VAL A 30 16.68 -4.41 6.03
N GLY A 31 15.67 -4.96 6.70
CA GLY A 31 14.70 -4.17 7.45
C GLY A 31 13.59 -3.53 6.60
N SER A 32 13.58 -3.70 5.27
CA SER A 32 12.44 -3.33 4.43
C SER A 32 11.21 -4.14 4.79
N ARG A 33 10.05 -3.46 4.84
CA ARG A 33 8.75 -4.02 5.20
C ARG A 33 7.69 -3.59 4.19
N ALA A 34 6.67 -4.43 4.01
CA ALA A 34 5.55 -4.14 3.11
C ALA A 34 4.86 -2.82 3.46
N GLY A 35 4.48 -2.04 2.45
CA GLY A 35 3.91 -0.70 2.59
C GLY A 35 4.93 0.44 2.62
N GLN A 36 6.23 0.15 2.75
CA GLN A 36 7.28 1.15 2.63
C GLN A 36 7.63 1.46 1.17
N PHE A 37 8.39 2.51 0.96
CA PHE A 37 8.77 2.99 -0.36
C PHE A 37 10.26 3.39 -0.43
N VAL A 38 10.76 3.59 -1.63
CA VAL A 38 12.06 4.20 -1.94
C VAL A 38 11.86 5.51 -2.69
N HIS A 39 12.81 6.43 -2.57
CA HIS A 39 12.80 7.73 -3.22
C HIS A 39 14.00 7.83 -4.16
N ILE A 40 13.78 7.72 -5.47
CA ILE A 40 14.82 7.57 -6.48
C ILE A 40 15.01 8.88 -7.25
N ARG A 41 16.27 9.25 -7.48
CA ARG A 41 16.62 10.43 -8.28
C ARG A 41 16.61 10.05 -9.76
N PRO A 42 15.79 10.70 -10.60
CA PRO A 42 15.91 10.57 -12.05
C PRO A 42 17.00 11.51 -12.56
N GLY A 43 17.91 10.95 -13.39
CA GLY A 43 18.91 11.74 -14.09
C GLY A 43 20.11 12.25 -13.26
N ASP A 44 21.00 12.89 -13.97
CA ASP A 44 22.24 13.51 -13.53
C ASP A 44 22.19 15.05 -13.70
N PHE A 45 21.29 15.72 -12.98
CA PHE A 45 21.13 17.19 -13.06
C PHE A 45 20.47 17.75 -14.34
N SER A 46 19.88 16.93 -15.20
CA SER A 46 19.21 17.35 -16.46
C SER A 46 17.85 18.06 -16.25
N GLY A 47 17.72 18.88 -15.19
CA GLY A 47 16.48 19.61 -14.87
C GLY A 47 15.40 18.79 -14.15
N LEU A 48 15.72 17.56 -13.70
CA LEU A 48 14.85 16.70 -12.87
C LEU A 48 15.34 16.72 -11.42
N ILE A 49 15.09 17.83 -10.73
CA ILE A 49 15.64 18.10 -9.38
C ILE A 49 15.07 17.15 -8.32
N LEU A 50 13.74 16.91 -8.37
CA LEU A 50 13.08 16.12 -7.34
C LEU A 50 13.23 14.61 -7.60
N ARG A 51 13.39 13.86 -6.53
CA ARG A 51 13.26 12.39 -6.52
C ARG A 51 11.82 11.98 -6.78
N ARG A 52 11.61 10.70 -7.07
CA ARG A 52 10.28 10.10 -7.25
C ARG A 52 10.09 8.98 -6.23
N PRO A 53 8.97 8.97 -5.49
CA PRO A 53 8.62 7.87 -4.59
C PRO A 53 8.12 6.67 -5.39
N PHE A 54 8.57 5.48 -5.01
CA PHE A 54 8.09 4.20 -5.55
C PHE A 54 7.90 3.22 -4.41
N SER A 55 6.70 2.63 -4.32
CA SER A 55 6.44 1.56 -3.37
C SER A 55 7.39 0.39 -3.59
N LEU A 56 7.79 -0.27 -2.51
CA LEU A 56 8.50 -1.55 -2.55
C LEU A 56 7.50 -2.61 -3.03
N ASN A 57 7.54 -2.92 -4.34
CA ASN A 57 6.65 -3.92 -4.92
C ASN A 57 7.01 -5.33 -4.44
N THR A 58 8.29 -5.70 -4.54
CA THR A 58 8.84 -6.91 -3.92
C THR A 58 10.25 -6.67 -3.41
N VAL A 59 10.68 -7.47 -2.43
CA VAL A 59 12.04 -7.46 -1.88
C VAL A 59 12.53 -8.90 -1.74
N ASP A 60 13.61 -9.22 -2.45
CA ASP A 60 14.32 -10.47 -2.25
C ASP A 60 15.59 -10.21 -1.43
N ARG A 61 15.58 -10.71 -0.20
CA ARG A 61 16.71 -10.54 0.72
C ARG A 61 17.88 -11.46 0.42
N ALA A 62 17.63 -12.57 -0.29
CA ALA A 62 18.69 -13.52 -0.64
C ALA A 62 19.56 -12.98 -1.78
N SER A 63 18.95 -12.43 -2.81
CA SER A 63 19.66 -11.78 -3.93
C SER A 63 20.02 -10.31 -3.65
N GLY A 64 19.51 -9.72 -2.58
CA GLY A 64 19.72 -8.31 -2.26
C GLY A 64 19.01 -7.36 -3.22
N THR A 65 17.86 -7.74 -3.76
CA THR A 65 17.16 -6.96 -4.80
C THR A 65 15.85 -6.37 -4.32
N ILE A 66 15.50 -5.23 -4.91
CA ILE A 66 14.23 -4.51 -4.74
C ILE A 66 13.59 -4.34 -6.12
N THR A 67 12.31 -4.66 -6.24
CA THR A 67 11.53 -4.37 -7.44
C THR A 67 10.55 -3.24 -7.18
N ILE A 68 10.48 -2.28 -8.11
CA ILE A 68 9.46 -1.24 -8.18
C ILE A 68 8.53 -1.48 -9.35
N HIS A 69 7.25 -1.12 -9.18
CA HIS A 69 6.25 -1.09 -10.24
C HIS A 69 5.74 0.33 -10.40
N TYR A 70 5.74 0.84 -11.62
CA TYR A 70 5.30 2.22 -11.90
C TYR A 70 4.74 2.37 -13.31
N ARG A 71 4.01 3.48 -13.52
CA ARG A 71 3.55 3.92 -14.85
C ARG A 71 4.41 5.11 -15.32
N ALA A 72 4.81 5.10 -16.58
CA ALA A 72 5.45 6.23 -17.23
C ALA A 72 4.38 7.30 -17.54
N VAL A 73 4.33 8.36 -16.73
CA VAL A 73 3.32 9.43 -16.81
C VAL A 73 3.92 10.82 -17.01
N GLY A 74 5.24 10.93 -17.06
CA GLY A 74 5.90 12.22 -17.25
C GLY A 74 7.42 12.12 -17.20
N ARG A 75 8.10 13.24 -17.43
CA ARG A 75 9.56 13.33 -17.65
C ARG A 75 10.41 12.50 -16.67
N GLY A 76 10.02 12.46 -15.39
CA GLY A 76 10.76 11.69 -14.39
C GLY A 76 10.62 10.18 -14.58
N THR A 77 9.38 9.69 -14.74
CA THR A 77 9.12 8.27 -14.97
C THR A 77 9.55 7.80 -16.37
N ASP A 78 9.46 8.68 -17.39
CA ASP A 78 10.01 8.40 -18.73
C ASP A 78 11.53 8.24 -18.73
N TRP A 79 12.23 8.95 -17.82
CA TRP A 79 13.68 8.78 -17.68
C TRP A 79 14.01 7.35 -17.21
N PHE A 80 13.25 6.80 -16.26
CA PHE A 80 13.48 5.43 -15.75
C PHE A 80 13.28 4.36 -16.84
N THR A 81 12.36 4.56 -17.79
CA THR A 81 12.14 3.59 -18.88
C THR A 81 13.34 3.45 -19.82
N ARG A 82 14.27 4.41 -19.81
CA ARG A 82 15.47 4.43 -20.66
C ARG A 82 16.70 3.83 -19.99
N LEU A 83 16.60 3.46 -18.71
CA LEU A 83 17.69 2.80 -18.00
C LEU A 83 18.01 1.47 -18.65
N ARG A 84 19.30 1.15 -18.70
CA ARG A 84 19.84 -0.12 -19.19
C ARG A 84 20.32 -0.95 -18.01
N ILE A 85 20.33 -2.26 -18.17
CA ILE A 85 20.93 -3.16 -17.18
C ILE A 85 22.38 -2.74 -16.93
N GLY A 86 22.75 -2.62 -15.65
CA GLY A 86 24.04 -2.11 -15.18
C GLY A 86 24.04 -0.61 -14.85
N ASP A 87 23.03 0.16 -15.29
CA ASP A 87 22.93 1.58 -14.90
C ASP A 87 22.64 1.69 -13.40
N ARG A 88 23.21 2.74 -12.78
CA ARG A 88 23.06 2.98 -11.35
C ARG A 88 22.21 4.22 -11.10
N VAL A 89 21.31 4.10 -10.12
CA VAL A 89 20.46 5.19 -9.66
C VAL A 89 20.74 5.52 -8.19
N ASP A 90 20.59 6.78 -7.85
CA ASP A 90 20.67 7.26 -6.47
C ASP A 90 19.32 7.00 -5.78
N MET A 91 19.27 6.03 -4.86
CA MET A 91 18.08 5.52 -4.19
C MET A 91 18.17 5.73 -2.68
N LEU A 92 17.18 6.43 -2.12
CA LEU A 92 17.03 6.65 -0.69
C LEU A 92 15.91 5.74 -0.15
N GLY A 93 16.18 4.98 0.90
CA GLY A 93 15.19 4.08 1.50
C GLY A 93 15.71 3.25 2.67
N PRO A 94 14.92 2.27 3.15
CA PRO A 94 13.46 2.26 3.04
C PRO A 94 12.86 3.44 3.80
N LEU A 95 11.72 3.94 3.35
CA LEU A 95 11.04 5.13 3.88
C LEU A 95 9.59 4.80 4.25
N GLY A 96 9.04 5.60 5.16
CA GLY A 96 7.65 5.50 5.58
C GLY A 96 7.35 4.37 6.56
N GLN A 97 6.11 4.38 7.05
CA GLN A 97 5.59 3.37 7.97
C GLN A 97 5.05 2.18 7.19
N PRO A 98 5.34 0.96 7.64
CA PRO A 98 4.87 -0.26 6.99
C PRO A 98 3.44 -0.62 7.38
N PHE A 99 2.84 -1.57 6.68
CA PHE A 99 1.68 -2.31 7.16
C PHE A 99 1.99 -3.09 8.44
N GLU A 100 1.03 -3.13 9.34
CA GLU A 100 1.14 -3.84 10.61
C GLU A 100 0.09 -4.96 10.68
N VAL A 101 0.51 -6.19 10.46
CA VAL A 101 -0.39 -7.35 10.54
C VAL A 101 -0.50 -7.80 12.00
N ASP A 102 -1.73 -8.03 12.48
CA ASP A 102 -1.94 -8.63 13.79
C ASP A 102 -1.43 -10.09 13.78
N PRO A 103 -0.66 -10.52 14.79
CA PRO A 103 -0.15 -11.89 14.84
C PRO A 103 -1.23 -12.97 14.80
N HIS A 104 -2.45 -12.64 15.20
CA HIS A 104 -3.59 -13.58 15.23
C HIS A 104 -4.40 -13.59 13.93
N SER A 105 -4.20 -12.61 13.04
CA SER A 105 -4.87 -12.57 11.74
C SER A 105 -4.32 -13.67 10.84
N ARG A 106 -5.23 -14.50 10.30
CA ARG A 106 -4.93 -15.58 9.36
C ARG A 106 -5.36 -15.27 7.95
N HIS A 107 -6.50 -14.60 7.80
CA HIS A 107 -7.13 -14.29 6.52
C HIS A 107 -6.93 -12.80 6.21
N LEU A 108 -6.09 -12.50 5.24
CA LEU A 108 -5.76 -11.14 4.84
C LEU A 108 -6.43 -10.78 3.51
N LEU A 109 -7.25 -9.74 3.53
CA LEU A 109 -7.87 -9.17 2.35
C LEU A 109 -7.02 -8.01 1.83
N LEU A 110 -6.37 -8.18 0.70
CA LEU A 110 -5.65 -7.12 0.01
C LEU A 110 -6.56 -6.48 -1.06
N ILE A 111 -6.57 -5.17 -1.15
CA ILE A 111 -7.42 -4.44 -2.10
C ILE A 111 -6.55 -3.44 -2.84
N ALA A 112 -6.44 -3.60 -4.15
CA ALA A 112 -5.61 -2.75 -4.98
C ALA A 112 -6.39 -2.11 -6.13
N GLY A 113 -6.19 -0.82 -6.35
CA GLY A 113 -6.70 -0.10 -7.53
C GLY A 113 -5.57 0.32 -8.44
N GLY A 114 -5.51 -0.22 -9.66
CA GLY A 114 -4.46 0.10 -10.64
C GLY A 114 -3.04 -0.07 -10.09
N LEU A 115 -2.24 1.00 -10.09
CA LEU A 115 -0.87 0.97 -9.56
C LEU A 115 -0.77 0.71 -8.06
N GLY A 116 -1.88 0.79 -7.31
CA GLY A 116 -1.91 0.45 -5.89
C GLY A 116 -1.47 -0.99 -5.59
N ILE A 117 -1.47 -1.88 -6.58
CA ILE A 117 -0.89 -3.22 -6.45
C ILE A 117 0.56 -3.17 -5.97
N ALA A 118 1.34 -2.18 -6.40
CA ALA A 118 2.73 -2.01 -5.99
C ALA A 118 2.88 -1.84 -4.47
N GLY A 119 1.90 -1.22 -3.82
CA GLY A 119 1.92 -0.98 -2.37
C GLY A 119 1.61 -2.23 -1.54
N VAL A 120 0.80 -3.16 -2.05
CA VAL A 120 0.34 -4.35 -1.31
C VAL A 120 1.01 -5.65 -1.75
N ARG A 121 1.69 -5.68 -2.90
CA ARG A 121 2.28 -6.90 -3.48
C ARG A 121 3.27 -7.59 -2.54
N MET A 122 4.19 -6.82 -1.93
CA MET A 122 5.14 -7.35 -0.95
C MET A 122 4.44 -7.94 0.28
N LEU A 123 3.29 -7.36 0.68
CA LEU A 123 2.52 -7.88 1.81
C LEU A 123 1.95 -9.27 1.51
N ALA A 124 1.53 -9.54 0.28
CA ALA A 124 1.10 -10.87 -0.13
C ALA A 124 2.20 -11.91 0.09
N ASP A 125 3.44 -11.62 -0.37
CA ASP A 125 4.59 -12.50 -0.18
C ASP A 125 4.92 -12.72 1.30
N ASP A 126 4.92 -11.65 2.09
CA ASP A 126 5.21 -11.72 3.52
C ASP A 126 4.14 -12.53 4.28
N ALA A 127 2.86 -12.35 3.90
CA ALA A 127 1.74 -13.07 4.50
C ALA A 127 1.78 -14.57 4.21
N LEU A 128 1.98 -14.96 2.94
CA LEU A 128 2.09 -16.37 2.54
C LEU A 128 3.27 -17.05 3.21
N ARG A 129 4.44 -16.40 3.26
CA ARG A 129 5.62 -16.92 4.00
C ARG A 129 5.36 -17.11 5.49
N ALA A 130 4.44 -16.34 6.05
CA ALA A 130 4.01 -16.48 7.45
C ALA A 130 2.85 -17.49 7.63
N GLY A 131 2.47 -18.24 6.59
CA GLY A 131 1.40 -19.25 6.63
C GLY A 131 -0.01 -18.67 6.73
N ARG A 132 -0.23 -17.47 6.20
CA ARG A 132 -1.54 -16.81 6.14
C ARG A 132 -2.19 -17.02 4.79
N GLU A 133 -3.51 -16.98 4.76
CA GLU A 133 -4.31 -16.98 3.55
C GLU A 133 -4.48 -15.55 3.02
N VAL A 134 -4.39 -15.38 1.71
CA VAL A 134 -4.44 -14.07 1.05
C VAL A 134 -5.43 -14.09 -0.10
N THR A 135 -6.45 -13.23 -0.02
CA THR A 135 -7.29 -12.87 -1.16
C THR A 135 -6.93 -11.46 -1.61
N LEU A 136 -6.66 -11.28 -2.90
CA LEU A 136 -6.38 -10.00 -3.53
C LEU A 136 -7.53 -9.60 -4.44
N LEU A 137 -8.25 -8.54 -4.07
CA LEU A 137 -9.22 -7.87 -4.93
C LEU A 137 -8.50 -6.78 -5.73
N PHE A 138 -8.56 -6.87 -7.04
CA PHE A 138 -7.90 -5.91 -7.92
C PHE A 138 -8.91 -5.18 -8.81
N GLY A 139 -8.87 -3.85 -8.79
CA GLY A 139 -9.67 -2.98 -9.64
C GLY A 139 -8.86 -2.32 -10.75
N ALA A 140 -9.40 -2.33 -11.97
CA ALA A 140 -8.86 -1.62 -13.11
C ALA A 140 -10.00 -0.96 -13.92
N ALA A 141 -9.67 0.04 -14.75
CA ALA A 141 -10.68 0.63 -15.63
C ALA A 141 -11.16 -0.36 -16.71
N LYS A 142 -10.25 -1.22 -17.20
CA LYS A 142 -10.54 -2.20 -18.29
C LYS A 142 -9.56 -3.39 -18.23
N ALA A 143 -9.90 -4.48 -18.92
CA ALA A 143 -9.12 -5.72 -18.96
C ALA A 143 -7.65 -5.53 -19.34
N THR A 144 -7.33 -4.60 -20.26
CA THR A 144 -5.95 -4.32 -20.70
C THR A 144 -5.09 -3.62 -19.66
N GLU A 145 -5.67 -3.21 -18.54
CA GLU A 145 -4.97 -2.57 -17.41
C GLU A 145 -4.89 -3.49 -16.19
N VAL A 146 -5.43 -4.70 -16.29
CA VAL A 146 -5.40 -5.69 -15.20
C VAL A 146 -3.98 -6.21 -15.00
N TYR A 147 -3.51 -6.19 -13.76
CA TYR A 147 -2.19 -6.70 -13.40
C TYR A 147 -2.09 -8.19 -13.73
N PRO A 148 -1.02 -8.63 -14.43
CA PRO A 148 -0.89 -10.01 -14.85
C PRO A 148 -0.83 -10.99 -13.67
N SER A 149 -1.71 -12.00 -13.68
CA SER A 149 -1.80 -12.97 -12.58
C SER A 149 -0.52 -13.80 -12.40
N ASN A 150 0.22 -14.07 -13.49
CA ASN A 150 1.50 -14.78 -13.45
C ASN A 150 2.64 -14.00 -12.73
N LEU A 151 2.38 -12.77 -12.30
CA LEU A 151 3.29 -11.98 -11.45
C LEU A 151 2.93 -12.05 -9.97
N LEU A 152 1.87 -12.79 -9.61
CA LEU A 152 1.45 -13.08 -8.24
C LEU A 152 1.89 -14.49 -7.85
N PRO A 153 2.07 -14.77 -6.55
CA PRO A 153 2.19 -16.16 -6.08
C PRO A 153 0.92 -16.96 -6.41
N ASP A 154 1.08 -18.23 -6.76
CA ASP A 154 -0.04 -19.11 -7.13
C ASP A 154 -1.03 -19.32 -5.98
N GLU A 155 -0.59 -19.15 -4.73
CA GLU A 155 -1.41 -19.30 -3.53
C GLU A 155 -2.33 -18.10 -3.25
N VAL A 156 -2.17 -16.99 -3.98
CA VAL A 156 -3.05 -15.82 -3.82
C VAL A 156 -4.35 -16.06 -4.56
N GLU A 157 -5.47 -16.02 -3.85
CA GLU A 157 -6.78 -15.94 -4.48
C GLU A 157 -6.92 -14.56 -5.14
N TYR A 158 -6.88 -14.52 -6.48
CA TYR A 158 -6.87 -13.27 -7.26
C TYR A 158 -8.21 -13.02 -7.94
N ILE A 159 -8.91 -11.97 -7.52
CA ILE A 159 -10.24 -11.59 -8.02
C ILE A 159 -10.18 -10.21 -8.62
N VAL A 160 -10.72 -10.08 -9.84
CA VAL A 160 -10.65 -8.86 -10.65
C VAL A 160 -12.02 -8.22 -10.78
N ALA A 161 -12.05 -6.89 -10.71
CA ALA A 161 -13.14 -6.03 -11.14
C ALA A 161 -12.65 -5.06 -12.20
N THR A 162 -13.46 -4.81 -13.23
CA THR A 162 -13.19 -3.76 -14.22
C THR A 162 -14.39 -2.83 -14.32
N ASP A 163 -14.11 -1.52 -14.36
CA ASP A 163 -15.16 -0.49 -14.38
C ASP A 163 -16.07 -0.65 -15.62
N ASP A 164 -15.48 -1.08 -16.75
CA ASP A 164 -16.19 -1.31 -18.02
C ASP A 164 -16.79 -2.74 -18.16
N GLY A 165 -16.57 -3.62 -17.18
CA GLY A 165 -17.03 -5.00 -17.20
C GLY A 165 -16.31 -5.91 -18.19
N SER A 166 -15.17 -5.50 -18.74
CA SER A 166 -14.43 -6.28 -19.75
C SER A 166 -13.72 -7.52 -19.20
N LEU A 167 -13.52 -7.60 -17.87
CA LEU A 167 -12.96 -8.77 -17.18
C LEU A 167 -13.41 -8.82 -15.71
N GLY A 168 -13.84 -10.00 -15.25
CA GLY A 168 -14.22 -10.23 -13.85
C GLY A 168 -15.54 -9.57 -13.47
N HIS A 169 -15.62 -8.98 -12.29
CA HIS A 169 -16.79 -8.21 -11.84
C HIS A 169 -16.93 -6.92 -12.66
N ALA A 170 -18.14 -6.64 -13.14
CA ALA A 170 -18.46 -5.38 -13.83
C ALA A 170 -18.81 -4.30 -12.80
N GLY A 171 -17.90 -3.36 -12.57
CA GLY A 171 -18.05 -2.31 -11.56
C GLY A 171 -16.79 -2.09 -10.73
N PHE A 172 -16.94 -1.38 -9.62
CA PHE A 172 -15.81 -1.03 -8.77
C PHE A 172 -15.38 -2.19 -7.86
N VAL A 173 -14.08 -2.33 -7.64
CA VAL A 173 -13.51 -3.34 -6.74
C VAL A 173 -14.08 -3.25 -5.30
N THR A 174 -14.51 -2.08 -4.89
CA THR A 174 -15.14 -1.86 -3.57
C THR A 174 -16.47 -2.60 -3.40
N GLU A 175 -17.15 -2.93 -4.49
CA GLU A 175 -18.42 -3.69 -4.47
C GLU A 175 -18.22 -5.16 -4.13
N LEU A 176 -17.00 -5.69 -4.30
CA LEU A 176 -16.65 -7.06 -3.92
C LEU A 176 -16.39 -7.22 -2.42
N VAL A 177 -15.98 -6.14 -1.73
CA VAL A 177 -15.51 -6.20 -0.33
C VAL A 177 -16.54 -6.76 0.65
N PRO A 178 -17.86 -6.45 0.56
CA PRO A 178 -18.84 -7.00 1.47
C PRO A 178 -18.92 -8.53 1.51
N ALA A 179 -18.59 -9.21 0.39
CA ALA A 179 -18.58 -10.67 0.33
C ALA A 179 -17.46 -11.29 1.20
N TYR A 180 -16.41 -10.52 1.50
CA TYR A 180 -15.24 -10.96 2.28
C TYR A 180 -15.23 -10.45 3.73
N GLU A 181 -16.20 -9.61 4.14
CA GLU A 181 -16.26 -9.05 5.49
C GLU A 181 -16.27 -10.12 6.60
N GLY A 182 -16.93 -11.26 6.36
CA GLY A 182 -17.01 -12.38 7.31
C GLY A 182 -15.79 -13.29 7.32
N TRP A 183 -15.00 -13.30 6.24
CA TRP A 183 -13.80 -14.10 6.07
C TRP A 183 -12.54 -13.38 6.55
N ALA A 184 -12.38 -12.10 6.23
CA ALA A 184 -11.18 -11.36 6.49
C ALA A 184 -11.01 -10.98 7.97
N ASP A 185 -9.86 -11.27 8.53
CA ASP A 185 -9.44 -10.79 9.86
C ASP A 185 -8.94 -9.34 9.78
N GLN A 186 -8.18 -9.01 8.73
CA GLN A 186 -7.71 -7.67 8.42
C GLN A 186 -7.74 -7.41 6.91
N ALA A 187 -7.92 -6.13 6.56
CA ALA A 187 -7.87 -5.64 5.19
C ALA A 187 -6.76 -4.59 5.01
N PHE A 188 -6.15 -4.59 3.83
CA PHE A 188 -5.04 -3.69 3.47
C PHE A 188 -5.28 -3.15 2.07
N ALA A 189 -5.27 -1.84 1.91
CA ALA A 189 -5.61 -1.24 0.63
C ALA A 189 -4.57 -0.24 0.14
N CYS A 190 -4.39 -0.17 -1.18
CA CYS A 190 -3.65 0.88 -1.85
C CYS A 190 -4.29 1.17 -3.22
N GLY A 191 -4.43 2.43 -3.57
CA GLY A 191 -5.04 2.86 -4.83
C GLY A 191 -5.54 4.30 -4.77
N PRO A 192 -6.41 4.70 -5.73
CA PRO A 192 -6.93 6.05 -5.80
C PRO A 192 -7.67 6.49 -4.53
N ALA A 193 -7.51 7.76 -4.13
CA ALA A 193 -8.14 8.30 -2.92
C ALA A 193 -9.66 8.06 -2.84
N PRO A 194 -10.47 8.19 -3.92
CA PRO A 194 -11.90 7.88 -3.86
C PRO A 194 -12.18 6.41 -3.50
N MET A 195 -11.35 5.46 -4.00
CA MET A 195 -11.46 4.04 -3.64
C MET A 195 -11.18 3.85 -2.14
N LEU A 196 -10.08 4.42 -1.64
CA LEU A 196 -9.70 4.31 -0.22
C LEU A 196 -10.77 4.92 0.70
N ALA A 197 -11.34 6.07 0.32
CA ALA A 197 -12.45 6.69 1.06
C ALA A 197 -13.70 5.80 1.09
N ALA A 198 -14.05 5.15 -0.02
CA ALA A 198 -15.18 4.20 -0.06
C ALA A 198 -14.93 3.00 0.85
N LEU A 199 -13.71 2.43 0.83
CA LEU A 199 -13.30 1.34 1.71
C LEU A 199 -13.34 1.73 3.19
N ALA A 200 -12.93 2.94 3.54
CA ALA A 200 -12.98 3.45 4.90
C ALA A 200 -14.43 3.55 5.42
N ARG A 201 -15.36 4.00 4.57
CA ARG A 201 -16.81 4.03 4.91
C ARG A 201 -17.37 2.62 5.13
N LEU A 202 -16.99 1.65 4.29
CA LEU A 202 -17.38 0.24 4.48
C LEU A 202 -16.84 -0.32 5.81
N ALA A 203 -15.57 -0.09 6.11
CA ALA A 203 -14.94 -0.55 7.35
C ALA A 203 -15.58 0.08 8.61
N ALA A 204 -15.96 1.37 8.57
CA ALA A 204 -16.69 2.05 9.63
C ALA A 204 -18.08 1.42 9.88
N GLY A 205 -18.79 1.05 8.80
CA GLY A 205 -20.07 0.34 8.88
C GLY A 205 -19.96 -1.06 9.50
N ARG A 206 -18.85 -1.78 9.27
CA ARG A 206 -18.57 -3.06 9.94
C ARG A 206 -18.47 -2.91 11.46
N GLY A 207 -17.73 -1.91 11.93
CA GLY A 207 -17.61 -1.61 13.36
C GLY A 207 -18.94 -1.34 14.05
N ALA A 208 -19.85 -0.63 13.38
CA ALA A 208 -21.18 -0.35 13.88
C ALA A 208 -22.05 -1.63 13.98
N ARG A 209 -21.97 -2.54 13.00
CA ARG A 209 -22.72 -3.83 13.02
C ARG A 209 -22.23 -4.76 14.13
N LEU A 210 -20.92 -4.85 14.34
CA LEU A 210 -20.35 -5.67 15.43
C LEU A 210 -20.68 -5.08 16.81
N GLY A 211 -20.77 -3.76 16.96
CA GLY A 211 -21.20 -3.08 18.18
C GLY A 211 -22.66 -3.37 18.55
N VAL A 212 -23.54 -3.51 17.56
CA VAL A 212 -24.97 -3.83 17.77
C VAL A 212 -25.16 -5.30 18.14
N ALA A 213 -24.36 -6.21 17.60
CA ALA A 213 -24.41 -7.64 17.96
C ALA A 213 -23.96 -7.92 19.40
N SER A 214 -23.14 -7.05 20.00
CA SER A 214 -22.70 -7.19 21.40
C SER A 214 -23.71 -6.70 22.42
N LEU A 215 -24.77 -5.99 22.01
CA LEU A 215 -25.84 -5.49 22.90
C LEU A 215 -26.85 -6.57 23.33
N GLY A 216 -26.72 -7.82 22.84
CA GLY A 216 -27.53 -8.97 23.28
C GLY A 216 -27.04 -9.67 24.55
N ARG A 217 -25.93 -9.25 25.16
CA ARG A 217 -25.44 -9.76 26.45
C ARG A 217 -25.81 -8.82 27.58
N LYS A 218 -26.58 -9.31 28.55
CA LYS A 218 -26.94 -8.59 29.77
C LYS A 218 -25.72 -7.93 30.43
N PRO A 219 -25.81 -6.70 30.95
CA PRO A 219 -24.69 -6.01 31.56
C PRO A 219 -24.35 -6.61 32.93
N GLY A 220 -23.33 -7.41 32.98
CA GLY A 220 -22.55 -7.61 34.22
C GLY A 220 -21.58 -6.43 34.31
N GLY A 221 -21.73 -5.61 35.36
CA GLY A 221 -20.96 -4.38 35.54
C GLY A 221 -19.44 -4.61 35.62
N GLY A 222 -18.75 -4.09 34.64
CA GLY A 222 -17.30 -4.01 34.57
C GLY A 222 -16.92 -3.09 33.41
N SER A 223 -16.29 -1.97 33.72
CA SER A 223 -16.01 -0.88 32.77
C SER A 223 -15.16 -1.32 31.58
N ALA A 224 -15.81 -1.69 30.49
CA ALA A 224 -15.17 -1.98 29.21
C ALA A 224 -14.66 -0.73 28.45
N LYS A 225 -14.78 0.47 29.04
CA LYS A 225 -14.33 1.75 28.46
C LYS A 225 -12.85 2.06 28.61
N ALA A 226 -12.07 1.26 29.38
CA ALA A 226 -10.67 1.59 29.69
C ALA A 226 -9.64 0.95 28.74
N ALA A 227 -9.96 -0.11 28.01
CA ALA A 227 -8.98 -0.86 27.22
C ALA A 227 -8.74 -0.32 25.78
N ALA A 228 -9.64 0.51 25.25
CA ALA A 228 -9.52 1.08 23.90
C ALA A 228 -8.70 2.37 23.81
N ARG A 229 -8.22 2.89 24.93
CA ARG A 229 -7.64 4.26 25.01
C ARG A 229 -6.12 4.31 25.15
N THR A 230 -5.37 3.23 25.05
CA THR A 230 -3.93 3.21 25.34
C THR A 230 -3.00 3.28 24.14
N ALA A 231 -3.49 3.15 22.90
CA ALA A 231 -2.65 3.29 21.72
C ALA A 231 -2.68 4.76 21.23
N THR A 232 -1.51 5.38 21.15
CA THR A 232 -1.38 6.70 20.49
C THR A 232 -1.76 6.54 19.01
N PRO A 233 -2.67 7.38 18.48
CA PRO A 233 -2.99 7.37 17.04
C PRO A 233 -1.71 7.47 16.20
N GLY A 234 -1.64 6.75 15.06
CA GLY A 234 -0.46 6.65 14.23
C GLY A 234 0.62 5.68 14.77
N SER A 235 0.42 5.09 15.95
CA SER A 235 1.37 4.10 16.48
C SER A 235 1.24 2.75 15.75
N PRO A 236 2.33 1.95 15.66
CA PRO A 236 2.27 0.59 15.12
C PRO A 236 1.21 -0.28 15.81
N ALA A 237 1.01 -0.10 17.11
CA ALA A 237 0.02 -0.84 17.89
C ALA A 237 -1.43 -0.48 17.52
N ALA A 238 -1.69 0.80 17.20
CA ALA A 238 -3.02 1.24 16.74
C ALA A 238 -3.31 0.66 15.35
N ARG A 239 -2.37 0.79 14.40
CA ARG A 239 -2.50 0.21 13.05
C ARG A 239 -2.71 -1.29 13.09
N ARG A 240 -1.97 -2.03 13.92
CA ARG A 240 -2.09 -3.49 14.05
C ARG A 240 -3.50 -3.94 14.46
N LYS A 241 -4.21 -3.15 15.25
CA LYS A 241 -5.58 -3.44 15.70
C LYS A 241 -6.65 -2.97 14.73
N ALA A 242 -6.31 -2.13 13.77
CA ALA A 242 -7.26 -1.66 12.78
C ALA A 242 -7.65 -2.79 11.83
N PHE A 243 -8.95 -2.89 11.52
CA PHE A 243 -9.42 -3.84 10.51
C PHE A 243 -8.89 -3.46 9.13
N LEU A 244 -8.96 -2.18 8.75
CA LEU A 244 -8.49 -1.69 7.47
C LEU A 244 -7.29 -0.74 7.66
N GLN A 245 -6.19 -1.06 7.00
CA GLN A 245 -5.05 -0.16 6.82
C GLN A 245 -4.96 0.27 5.35
N VAL A 246 -4.67 1.55 5.12
CA VAL A 246 -4.58 2.13 3.79
C VAL A 246 -3.18 2.69 3.56
N SER A 247 -2.63 2.47 2.37
CA SER A 247 -1.41 3.13 1.92
C SER A 247 -1.77 4.32 1.04
N MET A 248 -1.46 5.52 1.54
CA MET A 248 -1.76 6.78 0.87
C MET A 248 -0.68 7.15 -0.13
N GLU A 249 -1.11 7.69 -1.28
CA GLU A 249 -0.22 8.26 -2.29
C GLU A 249 -0.34 9.77 -2.28
N GLN A 250 0.81 10.46 -2.23
CA GLN A 250 0.91 11.91 -2.28
C GLN A 250 2.15 12.37 -3.03
N ASN A 251 2.11 13.58 -3.57
CA ASN A 251 3.29 14.20 -4.17
C ASN A 251 4.36 14.45 -3.10
N MET A 252 5.55 13.88 -3.29
CA MET A 252 6.64 13.97 -2.32
C MET A 252 7.82 14.78 -2.89
N GLY A 253 8.15 15.88 -2.23
CA GLY A 253 9.36 16.64 -2.54
C GLY A 253 10.59 16.08 -1.85
N CYS A 254 10.59 15.99 -0.51
CA CYS A 254 11.73 15.56 0.29
C CYS A 254 11.69 14.10 0.74
N ALA A 255 10.52 13.51 0.92
CA ALA A 255 10.23 12.17 1.44
C ALA A 255 10.79 11.86 2.86
N VAL A 256 11.26 12.89 3.59
CA VAL A 256 11.84 12.78 4.96
C VAL A 256 11.10 13.62 6.00
N GLY A 257 9.94 14.18 5.62
CA GLY A 257 9.09 14.95 6.53
C GLY A 257 9.47 16.41 6.72
N ALA A 258 10.38 16.96 5.91
CA ALA A 258 10.89 18.34 6.08
C ALA A 258 10.08 19.41 5.34
N CYS A 259 9.57 19.11 4.12
CA CYS A 259 8.99 20.12 3.23
C CYS A 259 7.48 20.31 3.38
N LEU A 260 6.78 19.44 4.11
CA LEU A 260 5.33 19.42 4.32
C LEU A 260 4.49 19.34 3.03
N GLY A 261 5.08 18.93 1.90
CA GLY A 261 4.40 18.86 0.60
C GLY A 261 3.48 17.63 0.43
N CYS A 262 3.53 16.66 1.36
CA CYS A 262 2.75 15.42 1.28
C CYS A 262 1.77 15.27 2.47
N VAL A 263 1.19 16.38 2.92
CA VAL A 263 0.31 16.41 4.09
C VAL A 263 -1.09 15.92 3.73
N VAL A 264 -1.64 15.08 4.60
CA VAL A 264 -3.07 14.73 4.69
C VAL A 264 -3.55 15.09 6.09
N MET A 265 -4.87 15.23 6.29
CA MET A 265 -5.44 15.56 7.60
C MET A 265 -5.86 14.29 8.32
N ASP A 266 -5.59 14.20 9.61
CA ASP A 266 -6.15 13.14 10.45
C ASP A 266 -7.60 13.49 10.87
N ALA A 267 -8.32 12.51 11.43
CA ALA A 267 -9.70 12.65 11.88
C ALA A 267 -9.91 13.71 12.99
N ARG A 268 -8.84 14.30 13.52
CA ARG A 268 -8.86 15.38 14.51
C ARG A 268 -8.46 16.72 13.91
N GLY A 269 -8.26 16.78 12.59
CA GLY A 269 -7.84 17.97 11.87
C GLY A 269 -6.34 18.29 12.02
N ALA A 270 -5.51 17.34 12.45
CA ALA A 270 -4.07 17.54 12.54
C ALA A 270 -3.36 17.06 11.27
N PRO A 271 -2.34 17.82 10.78
CA PRO A 271 -1.61 17.46 9.57
C PRO A 271 -0.68 16.25 9.81
N GLN A 272 -0.75 15.27 8.91
CA GLN A 272 0.09 14.07 8.89
C GLN A 272 0.87 14.03 7.58
N ARG A 273 2.19 13.80 7.65
CA ARG A 273 3.04 13.70 6.45
C ARG A 273 3.05 12.27 5.96
N VAL A 274 2.53 12.04 4.75
CA VAL A 274 2.49 10.71 4.14
C VAL A 274 3.87 10.06 4.09
N CYS A 275 4.93 10.84 3.86
CA CYS A 275 6.29 10.29 3.78
C CYS A 275 6.90 9.88 5.13
N ARG A 276 6.34 10.29 6.27
CA ARG A 276 6.93 10.06 7.60
C ARG A 276 5.99 9.36 8.56
N GLU A 277 4.80 9.93 8.83
CA GLU A 277 3.75 9.33 9.64
C GLU A 277 3.03 8.21 8.88
N GLY A 278 2.92 8.31 7.53
CA GLY A 278 2.48 7.29 6.59
C GLY A 278 3.65 6.59 5.88
N PRO A 279 3.43 6.03 4.68
CA PRO A 279 2.21 6.12 3.88
C PRO A 279 1.04 5.29 4.43
N VAL A 280 1.32 4.32 5.31
CA VAL A 280 0.30 3.45 5.88
C VAL A 280 -0.32 4.08 7.11
N PHE A 281 -1.66 4.17 7.08
CA PHE A 281 -2.50 4.63 8.19
C PHE A 281 -3.60 3.62 8.48
N ALA A 282 -4.12 3.58 9.71
CA ALA A 282 -5.43 2.99 9.94
C ALA A 282 -6.50 3.87 9.27
N SER A 283 -7.49 3.26 8.64
CA SER A 283 -8.48 4.02 7.85
C SER A 283 -9.33 4.99 8.68
N ASP A 284 -9.49 4.74 9.97
CA ASP A 284 -10.20 5.58 10.94
C ASP A 284 -9.35 6.72 11.53
N GLU A 285 -8.04 6.74 11.19
CA GLU A 285 -7.15 7.83 11.59
C GLU A 285 -7.22 9.03 10.64
N LEU A 286 -7.79 8.89 9.43
CA LEU A 286 -7.78 9.92 8.38
C LEU A 286 -9.12 10.64 8.26
N ASP A 287 -9.07 11.93 7.94
CA ASP A 287 -10.23 12.72 7.55
C ASP A 287 -10.49 12.57 6.05
N TRP A 288 -11.43 11.71 5.69
CA TRP A 288 -11.80 11.42 4.31
C TRP A 288 -12.64 12.51 3.62
N GLU A 289 -13.09 13.51 4.36
CA GLU A 289 -13.87 14.66 3.85
C GLU A 289 -12.98 15.90 3.59
N ALA A 290 -11.74 15.91 4.07
CA ALA A 290 -10.82 17.04 3.93
C ALA A 290 -10.40 17.35 2.48
N GLY A 291 -10.61 16.46 1.53
CA GLY A 291 -10.29 16.61 0.11
C GLY A 291 -8.77 16.74 -0.13
N TRP A 292 -8.12 15.73 -0.70
CA TRP A 292 -6.67 15.67 -1.00
C TRP A 292 -6.39 14.99 -2.34
#